data_d9ca2a66a8ad1b7026ed86a627fe67e3
#
_entry.id   d9ca2a66a8ad1b7026ed86a627fe67e3
#
_cell.length_a   1.000
_cell.length_b   1.000
_cell.length_c   1.000
_cell.angle_alpha   90.00
_cell.angle_beta   90.00
_cell.angle_gamma   90.00
#
_symmetry.space_group_name_H-M   'P 1'
#
loop_
_entity.id
_entity.type
_entity.pdbx_description
1 polymer ?
#
loop_
_entity_poly.entity_id
_entity_poly.type
_entity_poly.pdbx_seq_one_letter_code
_entity_poly.pdbx_strand_id
1 'polypeptide(L)'
;MTNETNTKKDISPDRDSKFKGSAITLLQQRGIEAEVFIPLVRKLEKELGQAKAHELAKETIYEMAREQGKQFSRLIQKTDLNGFRTIKDSWSAAGSDLDVEIIEDTDDSFHFNVTGCRFAQLFKSLGATDLGAIFSCGRDFALSQGYSE
;
A
#
# COMPACT_ATOMS: atom_id res chain seq x y z
N MET A 1 -24.70 -34.12 -33.02
CA MET A 1 -24.79 -33.31 -31.76
C MET A 1 -23.40 -33.23 -31.17
N THR A 2 -22.66 -32.21 -31.54
CA THR A 2 -21.28 -31.96 -31.06
C THR A 2 -21.30 -30.91 -29.97
N ASN A 3 -20.91 -31.32 -28.78
CA ASN A 3 -20.90 -30.50 -27.58
C ASN A 3 -19.59 -29.68 -27.57
N GLU A 4 -19.65 -28.42 -27.98
CA GLU A 4 -18.51 -27.51 -27.86
C GLU A 4 -18.44 -26.98 -26.40
N THR A 5 -17.52 -27.53 -25.63
CA THR A 5 -17.14 -26.99 -24.33
C THR A 5 -16.31 -25.72 -24.56
N ASN A 6 -16.96 -24.58 -24.39
CA ASN A 6 -16.35 -23.26 -24.40
C ASN A 6 -15.51 -23.08 -23.11
N THR A 7 -14.26 -23.47 -23.14
CA THR A 7 -13.28 -23.14 -22.08
C THR A 7 -12.92 -21.66 -22.20
N LYS A 8 -13.52 -20.84 -21.33
CA LYS A 8 -13.06 -19.47 -21.08
C LYS A 8 -11.59 -19.55 -20.67
N LYS A 9 -10.70 -19.16 -21.58
CA LYS A 9 -9.29 -18.98 -21.32
C LYS A 9 -9.15 -17.83 -20.31
N ASP A 10 -8.73 -18.15 -19.10
CA ASP A 10 -8.43 -17.17 -18.05
C ASP A 10 -7.25 -16.31 -18.54
N ILE A 11 -7.57 -15.09 -18.98
CA ILE A 11 -6.58 -14.10 -19.39
C ILE A 11 -6.28 -13.24 -18.17
N SER A 12 -5.77 -13.84 -17.10
CA SER A 12 -5.06 -13.06 -16.10
C SER A 12 -3.64 -12.80 -16.64
N PRO A 13 -3.27 -11.56 -16.93
CA PRO A 13 -1.90 -11.31 -17.35
C PRO A 13 -0.98 -11.69 -16.19
N ASP A 14 -0.05 -12.59 -16.47
CA ASP A 14 1.07 -12.89 -15.59
C ASP A 14 1.82 -11.58 -15.29
N ARG A 15 1.45 -10.94 -14.18
CA ARG A 15 2.06 -9.68 -13.72
C ARG A 15 3.53 -9.85 -13.36
N ASP A 16 3.95 -11.08 -13.08
CA ASP A 16 5.31 -11.37 -12.64
C ASP A 16 6.32 -11.45 -13.79
N SER A 17 5.88 -11.69 -15.02
CA SER A 17 6.79 -11.91 -16.15
C SER A 17 7.27 -10.62 -16.82
N LYS A 18 6.58 -9.49 -16.68
CA LYS A 18 6.89 -8.24 -17.38
C LYS A 18 7.85 -7.29 -16.66
N PHE A 19 8.14 -7.53 -15.38
CA PHE A 19 8.97 -6.64 -14.57
C PHE A 19 10.22 -7.31 -13.98
N LYS A 20 10.82 -8.26 -14.70
CA LYS A 20 12.15 -8.83 -14.36
C LYS A 20 13.31 -7.85 -14.67
N GLY A 21 13.13 -6.57 -14.43
CA GLY A 21 14.19 -5.58 -14.49
C GLY A 21 14.10 -4.70 -13.25
N SER A 22 15.16 -4.59 -12.48
CA SER A 22 15.35 -3.89 -11.20
C SER A 22 14.06 -3.60 -10.42
N ALA A 23 13.87 -4.31 -9.31
CA ALA A 23 12.75 -4.08 -8.42
C ALA A 23 12.73 -2.60 -7.99
N ILE A 24 11.64 -1.88 -8.34
CA ILE A 24 11.43 -0.52 -7.83
C ILE A 24 11.20 -0.58 -6.32
N THR A 25 11.73 0.38 -5.58
CA THR A 25 11.46 0.50 -4.15
C THR A 25 10.01 0.90 -3.91
N LEU A 26 9.49 0.63 -2.71
CA LEU A 26 8.15 1.07 -2.34
C LEU A 26 8.01 2.60 -2.44
N LEU A 27 9.04 3.35 -2.07
CA LEU A 27 9.05 4.81 -2.21
C LEU A 27 8.95 5.25 -3.66
N GLN A 28 9.70 4.61 -4.56
CA GLN A 28 9.62 4.88 -6.01
C GLN A 28 8.22 4.55 -6.56
N GLN A 29 7.64 3.41 -6.13
CA GLN A 29 6.29 3.04 -6.51
C GLN A 29 5.28 4.10 -6.06
N ARG A 30 5.37 4.60 -4.82
CA ARG A 30 4.50 5.68 -4.32
C ARG A 30 4.69 6.98 -5.11
N GLY A 31 5.90 7.29 -5.56
CA GLY A 31 6.16 8.42 -6.44
C GLY A 31 5.42 8.30 -7.77
N ILE A 32 5.53 7.16 -8.43
CA ILE A 32 4.85 6.89 -9.70
C ILE A 32 3.33 6.92 -9.55
N GLU A 33 2.79 6.31 -8.50
CA GLU A 33 1.36 6.36 -8.19
C GLU A 33 0.90 7.81 -7.95
N ALA A 34 1.68 8.60 -7.21
CA ALA A 34 1.35 9.98 -6.89
C ALA A 34 1.25 10.90 -8.12
N GLU A 35 2.09 10.68 -9.14
CA GLU A 35 2.04 11.44 -10.41
C GLU A 35 0.69 11.33 -11.12
N VAL A 36 -0.01 10.22 -10.95
CA VAL A 36 -1.34 9.99 -11.53
C VAL A 36 -2.45 10.35 -10.54
N PHE A 37 -2.34 9.92 -9.29
CA PHE A 37 -3.40 10.10 -8.31
C PHE A 37 -3.59 11.54 -7.86
N ILE A 38 -2.52 12.30 -7.67
CA ILE A 38 -2.63 13.70 -7.23
C ILE A 38 -3.45 14.52 -8.24
N PRO A 39 -3.11 14.59 -9.52
CA PRO A 39 -3.91 15.36 -10.47
C PRO A 39 -5.34 14.83 -10.63
N LEU A 40 -5.56 13.53 -10.54
CA LEU A 40 -6.90 12.94 -10.57
C LEU A 40 -7.74 13.41 -9.39
N VAL A 41 -7.22 13.35 -8.16
CA VAL A 41 -7.96 13.79 -6.96
C VAL A 41 -8.18 15.30 -7.01
N ARG A 42 -7.19 16.10 -7.44
CA ARG A 42 -7.38 17.56 -7.64
C ARG A 42 -8.47 17.89 -8.66
N LYS A 43 -8.65 17.06 -9.69
CA LYS A 43 -9.76 17.20 -10.62
C LYS A 43 -11.09 16.84 -9.95
N LEU A 44 -11.15 15.75 -9.21
CA LEU A 44 -12.34 15.35 -8.45
C LEU A 44 -12.75 16.39 -7.40
N GLU A 45 -11.78 17.03 -6.73
CA GLU A 45 -12.06 18.14 -5.80
C GLU A 45 -12.82 19.30 -6.46
N LYS A 46 -12.47 19.62 -7.70
CA LYS A 46 -13.14 20.69 -8.46
C LYS A 46 -14.57 20.30 -8.86
N GLU A 47 -14.83 19.04 -9.12
CA GLU A 47 -16.15 18.57 -9.59
C GLU A 47 -17.08 18.21 -8.41
N LEU A 48 -16.54 17.63 -7.34
CA LEU A 48 -17.32 17.02 -6.23
C LEU A 48 -17.17 17.76 -4.91
N GLY A 49 -16.21 18.68 -4.83
CA GLY A 49 -15.75 19.26 -3.57
C GLY A 49 -14.71 18.39 -2.87
N GLN A 50 -13.83 19.05 -2.11
CA GLN A 50 -12.68 18.39 -1.45
C GLN A 50 -13.09 17.23 -0.54
N ALA A 51 -14.10 17.42 0.30
CA ALA A 51 -14.53 16.39 1.25
C ALA A 51 -14.93 15.08 0.55
N LYS A 52 -15.74 15.17 -0.51
CA LYS A 52 -16.20 14.00 -1.25
C LYS A 52 -15.10 13.34 -2.07
N ALA A 53 -14.22 14.14 -2.68
CA ALA A 53 -13.08 13.63 -3.41
C ALA A 53 -12.10 12.86 -2.49
N HIS A 54 -11.82 13.40 -1.30
CA HIS A 54 -10.95 12.76 -0.32
C HIS A 54 -11.58 11.50 0.28
N GLU A 55 -12.90 11.49 0.53
CA GLU A 55 -13.63 10.32 0.98
C GLU A 55 -13.48 9.16 -0.02
N LEU A 56 -13.78 9.40 -1.30
CA LEU A 56 -13.65 8.38 -2.36
C LEU A 56 -12.22 7.88 -2.51
N ALA A 57 -11.23 8.78 -2.48
CA ALA A 57 -9.83 8.40 -2.52
C ALA A 57 -9.43 7.52 -1.33
N LYS A 58 -9.87 7.89 -0.11
CA LYS A 58 -9.62 7.14 1.12
C LYS A 58 -10.24 5.75 1.08
N GLU A 59 -11.52 5.64 0.68
CA GLU A 59 -12.23 4.36 0.55
C GLU A 59 -11.48 3.44 -0.41
N THR A 60 -11.14 3.94 -1.61
CA THR A 60 -10.42 3.17 -2.63
C THR A 60 -9.07 2.65 -2.13
N ILE A 61 -8.28 3.52 -1.49
CA ILE A 61 -6.97 3.13 -0.96
C ILE A 61 -7.11 2.14 0.19
N TYR A 62 -8.12 2.32 1.04
CA TYR A 62 -8.39 1.46 2.18
C TYR A 62 -8.76 0.04 1.74
N GLU A 63 -9.70 -0.10 0.80
CA GLU A 63 -10.11 -1.39 0.26
C GLU A 63 -8.94 -2.13 -0.40
N MET A 64 -8.16 -1.42 -1.21
CA MET A 64 -6.99 -1.99 -1.88
C MET A 64 -5.92 -2.44 -0.88
N ALA A 65 -5.63 -1.64 0.13
CA ALA A 65 -4.62 -1.97 1.15
C ALA A 65 -5.06 -3.13 2.04
N ARG A 66 -6.34 -3.20 2.39
CA ARG A 66 -6.91 -4.33 3.14
C ARG A 66 -6.78 -5.64 2.37
N GLU A 67 -7.08 -5.63 1.06
CA GLU A 67 -6.89 -6.83 0.24
C GLU A 67 -5.41 -7.22 0.11
N GLN A 68 -4.51 -6.25 0.03
CA GLN A 68 -3.06 -6.51 0.10
C GLN A 68 -2.66 -7.18 1.42
N GLY A 69 -3.21 -6.74 2.55
CA GLY A 69 -3.00 -7.37 3.85
C GLY A 69 -3.39 -8.84 3.86
N LYS A 70 -4.58 -9.18 3.32
CA LYS A 70 -5.03 -10.57 3.15
C LYS A 70 -4.09 -11.40 2.27
N GLN A 71 -3.59 -10.81 1.20
CA GLN A 71 -2.60 -11.48 0.33
C GLN A 71 -1.30 -11.75 1.08
N PHE A 72 -0.81 -10.82 1.88
CA PHE A 72 0.38 -11.03 2.71
C PHE A 72 0.18 -12.14 3.72
N SER A 73 -0.96 -12.21 4.43
CA SER A 73 -1.23 -13.29 5.39
C SER A 73 -1.21 -14.67 4.72
N ARG A 74 -1.77 -14.78 3.51
CA ARG A 74 -1.74 -16.02 2.71
C ARG A 74 -0.32 -16.40 2.27
N LEU A 75 0.49 -15.42 1.86
CA LEU A 75 1.87 -15.66 1.40
C LEU A 75 2.80 -16.05 2.55
N ILE A 76 2.70 -15.36 3.68
CA ILE A 76 3.54 -15.62 4.87
C ILE A 76 3.04 -16.84 5.64
N GLN A 77 1.77 -17.22 5.46
CA GLN A 77 1.09 -18.30 6.20
C GLN A 77 1.13 -18.09 7.73
N LYS A 78 1.12 -16.82 8.16
CA LYS A 78 1.13 -16.39 9.55
C LYS A 78 0.27 -15.13 9.68
N THR A 79 -0.43 -15.03 10.80
CA THR A 79 -1.22 -13.85 11.18
C THR A 79 -0.81 -13.32 12.56
N ASP A 80 0.39 -13.70 13.01
CA ASP A 80 0.96 -13.29 14.28
C ASP A 80 1.87 -12.06 14.16
N LEU A 81 2.36 -11.55 15.29
CA LEU A 81 3.29 -10.41 15.31
C LEU A 81 4.62 -10.70 14.59
N ASN A 82 5.08 -11.94 14.56
CA ASN A 82 6.33 -12.29 13.87
C ASN A 82 6.17 -12.14 12.36
N GLY A 83 5.03 -12.56 11.80
CA GLY A 83 4.70 -12.32 10.41
C GLY A 83 4.54 -10.82 10.11
N PHE A 84 3.94 -10.06 11.03
CA PHE A 84 3.80 -8.61 10.87
C PHE A 84 5.15 -7.88 10.85
N ARG A 85 6.12 -8.29 11.67
CA ARG A 85 7.49 -7.74 11.64
C ARG A 85 8.12 -7.85 10.25
N THR A 86 7.92 -9.00 9.59
CA THR A 86 8.39 -9.21 8.20
C THR A 86 7.73 -8.23 7.21
N ILE A 87 6.45 -7.94 7.38
CA ILE A 87 5.74 -6.96 6.54
C ILE A 87 6.28 -5.56 6.80
N LYS A 88 6.44 -5.16 8.07
CA LYS A 88 6.99 -3.86 8.44
C LYS A 88 8.38 -3.65 7.82
N ASP A 89 9.23 -4.66 7.79
CA ASP A 89 10.56 -4.58 7.20
C ASP A 89 10.52 -4.33 5.68
N SER A 90 9.45 -4.74 5.01
CA SER A 90 9.24 -4.48 3.59
C SER A 90 8.86 -3.02 3.27
N TRP A 91 8.46 -2.22 4.26
CA TRP A 91 8.08 -0.82 4.05
C TRP A 91 9.25 0.11 3.76
N SER A 92 10.47 -0.33 4.04
CA SER A 92 11.68 0.46 3.84
C SER A 92 12.74 -0.35 3.11
N ALA A 93 13.12 0.10 1.93
CA ALA A 93 14.20 -0.53 1.17
C ALA A 93 15.50 -0.45 1.95
N ALA A 94 15.98 -1.59 2.46
CA ALA A 94 17.20 -1.68 3.25
C ALA A 94 17.26 -0.70 4.46
N GLY A 95 16.10 -0.34 5.02
CA GLY A 95 16.01 0.57 6.17
C GLY A 95 16.19 2.06 5.85
N SER A 96 16.15 2.46 4.57
CA SER A 96 16.50 3.84 4.18
C SER A 96 15.31 4.81 4.08
N ASP A 97 14.07 4.29 4.01
CA ASP A 97 12.89 5.12 3.72
C ASP A 97 12.16 5.56 5.00
N LEU A 98 12.38 4.86 6.10
CA LEU A 98 11.82 5.17 7.43
C LEU A 98 12.93 5.13 8.48
N ASP A 99 12.99 6.15 9.31
CA ASP A 99 13.75 6.12 10.55
C ASP A 99 12.83 5.61 11.65
N VAL A 100 13.15 4.45 12.22
CA VAL A 100 12.30 3.74 13.19
C VAL A 100 13.03 3.57 14.51
N GLU A 101 12.39 3.96 15.59
CA GLU A 101 12.82 3.71 16.97
C GLU A 101 11.95 2.63 17.59
N ILE A 102 12.54 1.50 17.92
CA ILE A 102 11.81 0.40 18.59
C ILE A 102 11.69 0.75 20.08
N ILE A 103 10.44 0.80 20.55
CA ILE A 103 10.10 1.08 21.96
C ILE A 103 9.96 -0.22 22.74
N GLU A 104 9.29 -1.21 22.14
CA GLU A 104 9.07 -2.50 22.74
C GLU A 104 9.02 -3.58 21.66
N ASP A 105 9.72 -4.68 21.89
CA ASP A 105 9.72 -5.85 21.01
C ASP A 105 9.74 -7.13 21.83
N THR A 106 8.56 -7.66 22.09
CA THR A 106 8.31 -8.90 22.87
C THR A 106 7.49 -9.87 22.04
N ASP A 107 7.26 -11.08 22.54
CA ASP A 107 6.42 -12.06 21.83
C ASP A 107 4.97 -11.57 21.66
N ASP A 108 4.47 -10.77 22.60
CA ASP A 108 3.07 -10.32 22.66
C ASP A 108 2.88 -8.87 22.24
N SER A 109 3.97 -8.11 22.08
CA SER A 109 3.91 -6.66 21.86
C SER A 109 5.02 -6.18 20.94
N PHE A 110 4.65 -5.30 20.01
CA PHE A 110 5.59 -4.66 19.10
C PHE A 110 5.23 -3.18 18.93
N HIS A 111 5.97 -2.32 19.63
CA HIS A 111 5.78 -0.87 19.58
C HIS A 111 6.99 -0.18 18.97
N PHE A 112 6.75 0.74 18.07
CA PHE A 112 7.79 1.55 17.46
C PHE A 112 7.28 2.94 17.11
N ASN A 113 8.19 3.91 17.08
CA ASN A 113 7.97 5.24 16.54
C ASN A 113 8.62 5.38 15.17
N VAL A 114 7.97 6.06 14.26
CA VAL A 114 8.57 6.54 13.01
C VAL A 114 9.03 7.98 13.26
N THR A 115 10.33 8.18 13.37
CA THR A 115 10.95 9.48 13.66
C THR A 115 11.34 10.25 12.41
N GLY A 116 11.49 9.54 11.27
CA GLY A 116 11.71 10.13 9.95
C GLY A 116 10.98 9.32 8.88
N CYS A 117 10.30 10.01 7.95
CA CYS A 117 9.49 9.37 6.91
C CYS A 117 9.73 10.02 5.55
N ARG A 118 10.36 9.30 4.62
CA ARG A 118 10.61 9.79 3.25
C ARG A 118 9.34 9.84 2.42
N PHE A 119 8.35 9.01 2.73
CA PHE A 119 7.02 9.10 2.09
C PHE A 119 6.35 10.44 2.40
N ALA A 120 6.39 10.90 3.64
CA ALA A 120 5.87 12.21 4.01
C ALA A 120 6.63 13.35 3.30
N GLN A 121 7.96 13.23 3.17
CA GLN A 121 8.78 14.18 2.43
C GLN A 121 8.44 14.19 0.94
N LEU A 122 8.19 13.02 0.34
CA LEU A 122 7.75 12.90 -1.05
C LEU A 122 6.45 13.69 -1.30
N PHE A 123 5.40 13.44 -0.53
CA PHE A 123 4.12 14.14 -0.72
C PHE A 123 4.23 15.64 -0.40
N LYS A 124 5.09 16.03 0.54
CA LYS A 124 5.40 17.43 0.79
C LYS A 124 6.08 18.09 -0.41
N SER A 125 7.05 17.42 -1.05
CA SER A 125 7.74 17.93 -2.24
C SER A 125 6.83 18.08 -3.44
N LEU A 126 5.79 17.24 -3.53
CA LEU A 126 4.75 17.27 -4.57
C LEU A 126 3.62 18.29 -4.28
N GLY A 127 3.71 19.04 -3.18
CA GLY A 127 2.65 19.99 -2.78
C GLY A 127 1.31 19.33 -2.43
N ALA A 128 1.33 18.08 -2.00
CA ALA A 128 0.17 17.24 -1.75
C ALA A 128 0.20 16.58 -0.35
N THR A 129 0.63 17.32 0.67
CA THR A 129 0.74 16.83 2.05
C THR A 129 -0.59 16.29 2.58
N ASP A 130 -1.69 16.94 2.23
CA ASP A 130 -3.06 16.54 2.57
C ASP A 130 -3.43 15.18 1.99
N LEU A 131 -2.96 14.87 0.79
CA LEU A 131 -3.17 13.57 0.14
C LEU A 131 -2.19 12.50 0.64
N GLY A 132 -1.03 12.89 1.13
CA GLY A 132 -0.03 11.96 1.66
C GLY A 132 -0.55 11.08 2.78
N ALA A 133 -1.36 11.63 3.68
CA ALA A 133 -2.01 10.87 4.73
C ALA A 133 -2.98 9.80 4.18
N ILE A 134 -3.69 10.11 3.08
CA ILE A 134 -4.62 9.20 2.42
C ILE A 134 -3.85 8.10 1.68
N PHE A 135 -2.89 8.47 0.85
CA PHE A 135 -2.20 7.55 -0.06
C PHE A 135 -1.09 6.73 0.59
N SER A 136 -0.54 7.16 1.71
CA SER A 136 0.55 6.49 2.41
C SER A 136 0.11 5.99 3.79
N CYS A 137 0.01 6.85 4.79
CA CYS A 137 -0.27 6.46 6.17
C CYS A 137 -1.60 5.69 6.35
N GLY A 138 -2.63 6.05 5.58
CA GLY A 138 -3.93 5.36 5.63
C GLY A 138 -3.86 3.90 5.19
N ARG A 139 -2.88 3.53 4.38
CA ARG A 139 -2.66 2.14 3.95
C ARG A 139 -2.23 1.23 5.09
N ASP A 140 -1.39 1.72 6.00
CA ASP A 140 -0.77 0.91 7.04
C ASP A 140 -1.82 0.28 7.96
N PHE A 141 -2.81 1.07 8.35
CA PHE A 141 -3.93 0.60 9.16
C PHE A 141 -4.79 -0.43 8.41
N ALA A 142 -5.18 -0.14 7.18
CA ALA A 142 -6.02 -1.02 6.37
C ALA A 142 -5.30 -2.33 6.03
N LEU A 143 -4.01 -2.27 5.72
CA LEU A 143 -3.17 -3.44 5.47
C LEU A 143 -3.07 -4.31 6.72
N SER A 144 -2.85 -3.70 7.90
CA SER A 144 -2.79 -4.44 9.17
C SER A 144 -4.12 -5.12 9.50
N GLN A 145 -5.25 -4.47 9.23
CA GLN A 145 -6.56 -5.11 9.37
C GLN A 145 -6.72 -6.32 8.46
N GLY A 146 -6.42 -6.15 7.15
CA GLY A 146 -6.52 -7.25 6.19
C GLY A 146 -5.57 -8.40 6.51
N TYR A 147 -4.39 -8.10 7.07
CA TYR A 147 -3.44 -9.11 7.50
C TYR A 147 -3.94 -9.96 8.67
N SER A 148 -4.70 -9.38 9.59
CA SER A 148 -5.22 -10.06 10.79
C SER A 148 -6.55 -10.80 10.57
N GLU A 149 -7.15 -10.72 9.38
CA GLU A 149 -8.35 -11.46 8.98
C GLU A 149 -8.00 -12.86 8.44
#